data_ce65313555d165a6727b2dc51b9d27ad
#
_entry.id   ce65313555d165a6727b2dc51b9d27ad
#
_cell.length_a   1.000
_cell.length_b   1.000
_cell.length_c   1.000
_cell.angle_alpha   90.00
_cell.angle_beta   90.00
_cell.angle_gamma   90.00
#
_symmetry.space_group_name_H-M   'P 1'
#
loop_
_entity.id
_entity.type
_entity.pdbx_description
1 polymer ?
#
loop_
_entity_poly.entity_id
_entity_poly.type
_entity_poly.pdbx_seq_one_letter_code
_entity_poly.pdbx_strand_id
1 'polypeptide(L)'
;MTGRRRAALAVAAALTLLGVAAGAASASEPQRTRLANGLTILVRENAATPVVAASLFVRMGSRWETEDNAGISHLLQQVMLKGTATRSALEIAETAEGLGGGISASADMDYSEIRATALARNWKTLLDLVADVALRPTLPAAEIDGERRAMLTALRSRQDQPFPLALDTVMSRVYGDHPYGRPILGRAAALERIDHDTLVAHHRRFYRAPRIILAVSGDITAREVVAEVARRFAGASTEESAPEPLEPSAAARADRTVLVKPAAQAQVLVAFLAPPTAHPDYPAVKVLATALGGGMAGRLFTEVRDKQGLAYSTGGSYPSRRGPGVFYTQLGTAPANQARAEVAMLGELDRIRREPVSPSELARAKAYLLGQFGLDRRTNARLAWYDAFFEALGVGPDFADRYAQAVEAVTAEDVQRVARTYLTTPTIVTLGPAAQ
;
A
#
# COMPACT_ATOMS: atom_id res chain seq x y z
N MET A 1 -1.45 -68.64 58.99
CA MET A 1 -0.88 -68.62 57.67
C MET A 1 -1.45 -67.39 56.96
N THR A 2 -0.83 -66.27 57.14
CA THR A 2 -0.19 -65.31 56.27
C THR A 2 -1.02 -64.89 55.04
N GLY A 3 -1.77 -63.83 55.17
CA GLY A 3 -2.39 -63.03 54.11
C GLY A 3 -1.95 -61.59 54.23
N ARG A 4 -0.89 -61.21 53.47
CA ARG A 4 -0.38 -59.85 53.41
C ARG A 4 -1.40 -58.93 52.67
N ARG A 5 -2.08 -58.08 53.44
CA ARG A 5 -2.83 -56.95 52.87
C ARG A 5 -1.80 -55.89 52.40
N ARG A 6 -1.65 -55.75 51.10
CA ARG A 6 -0.95 -54.62 50.47
C ARG A 6 -1.90 -53.41 50.54
N ALA A 7 -1.61 -52.46 51.40
CA ALA A 7 -2.16 -51.15 51.37
C ALA A 7 -1.64 -50.42 50.15
N ALA A 8 -2.49 -50.17 49.18
CA ALA A 8 -2.20 -49.24 48.07
C ALA A 8 -2.41 -47.81 48.59
N LEU A 9 -1.31 -47.11 48.90
CA LEU A 9 -1.34 -45.68 49.07
C LEU A 9 -1.67 -45.03 47.71
N ALA A 10 -2.88 -44.55 47.55
CA ALA A 10 -3.24 -43.63 46.48
C ALA A 10 -2.65 -42.27 46.82
N VAL A 11 -1.46 -41.98 46.25
CA VAL A 11 -0.92 -40.61 46.17
C VAL A 11 -1.75 -39.89 45.14
N ALA A 12 -2.78 -39.16 45.58
CA ALA A 12 -3.46 -38.17 44.76
C ALA A 12 -2.49 -37.00 44.54
N ALA A 13 -1.70 -37.08 43.44
CA ALA A 13 -0.98 -35.94 42.93
C ALA A 13 -2.02 -34.96 42.36
N ALA A 14 -2.39 -33.96 43.18
CA ALA A 14 -3.07 -32.77 42.69
C ALA A 14 -2.12 -32.04 41.77
N LEU A 15 -2.13 -32.40 40.49
CA LEU A 15 -1.62 -31.57 39.41
C LEU A 15 -2.55 -30.37 39.32
N THR A 16 -2.19 -29.32 40.05
CA THR A 16 -2.65 -27.94 39.80
C THR A 16 -2.06 -27.59 38.42
N LEU A 17 -2.84 -27.85 37.37
CA LEU A 17 -2.64 -27.19 36.09
C LEU A 17 -2.86 -25.71 36.33
N LEU A 18 -1.80 -24.97 36.69
CA LEU A 18 -1.69 -23.55 36.38
C LEU A 18 -1.74 -23.50 34.88
N GLY A 19 -2.93 -23.39 34.34
CA GLY A 19 -3.15 -22.89 32.99
C GLY A 19 -2.59 -21.49 32.91
N VAL A 20 -1.30 -21.40 32.61
CA VAL A 20 -0.77 -20.20 31.98
C VAL A 20 -1.50 -20.18 30.64
N ALA A 21 -2.66 -19.52 30.63
CA ALA A 21 -3.19 -18.97 29.42
C ALA A 21 -2.10 -18.02 28.89
N ALA A 22 -1.19 -18.57 28.09
CA ALA A 22 -0.48 -17.78 27.12
C ALA A 22 -1.55 -17.26 26.18
N GLY A 23 -2.28 -16.25 26.63
CA GLY A 23 -3.04 -15.40 25.73
C GLY A 23 -2.02 -14.98 24.69
N ALA A 24 -2.16 -15.49 23.47
CA ALA A 24 -1.51 -14.87 22.34
C ALA A 24 -1.82 -13.39 22.53
N ALA A 25 -0.80 -12.58 22.81
CA ALA A 25 -0.95 -11.15 22.96
C ALA A 25 -1.40 -10.66 21.59
N SER A 26 -2.70 -10.67 21.36
CA SER A 26 -3.33 -10.03 20.22
C SER A 26 -2.88 -8.58 20.31
N ALA A 27 -2.25 -8.08 19.28
CA ALA A 27 -1.86 -6.68 19.25
C ALA A 27 -3.11 -5.85 19.59
N SER A 28 -2.99 -4.95 20.57
CA SER A 28 -4.10 -4.11 21.00
C SER A 28 -4.63 -3.27 19.83
N GLU A 29 -5.89 -2.85 19.90
CA GLU A 29 -6.38 -1.83 18.96
C GLU A 29 -5.54 -0.53 19.08
N PRO A 30 -5.30 0.19 17.96
CA PRO A 30 -4.52 1.39 18.01
C PRO A 30 -5.27 2.50 18.76
N GLN A 31 -4.62 3.10 19.75
CA GLN A 31 -5.14 4.27 20.44
C GLN A 31 -4.92 5.51 19.58
N ARG A 32 -6.01 6.21 19.24
CA ARG A 32 -5.99 7.43 18.42
C ARG A 32 -6.03 8.68 19.29
N THR A 33 -5.04 9.54 19.14
CA THR A 33 -4.95 10.84 19.80
C THR A 33 -4.73 11.94 18.75
N ARG A 34 -5.45 13.06 18.87
CA ARG A 34 -5.19 14.26 18.08
C ARG A 34 -4.63 15.34 18.99
N LEU A 35 -3.42 15.81 18.67
CA LEU A 35 -2.78 16.90 19.41
C LEU A 35 -3.46 18.24 19.15
N ALA A 36 -3.21 19.20 20.02
CA ALA A 36 -3.75 20.57 19.89
C ALA A 36 -3.31 21.26 18.58
N ASN A 37 -2.10 20.93 18.08
CA ASN A 37 -1.62 21.42 16.78
C ASN A 37 -2.25 20.70 15.55
N GLY A 38 -3.14 19.73 15.77
CA GLY A 38 -3.84 19.00 14.73
C GLY A 38 -3.18 17.71 14.26
N LEU A 39 -1.95 17.38 14.71
CA LEU A 39 -1.27 16.12 14.38
C LEU A 39 -2.04 14.93 14.94
N THR A 40 -2.24 13.88 14.12
CA THR A 40 -2.88 12.63 14.56
C THR A 40 -1.82 11.60 14.92
N ILE A 41 -1.95 11.00 16.12
CA ILE A 41 -1.09 9.93 16.62
C ILE A 41 -1.92 8.67 16.75
N LEU A 42 -1.37 7.57 16.28
CA LEU A 42 -1.91 6.22 16.44
C LEU A 42 -0.86 5.37 17.17
N VAL A 43 -1.20 4.82 18.32
CA VAL A 43 -0.26 3.98 19.08
C VAL A 43 -0.85 2.60 19.29
N ARG A 44 -0.11 1.60 18.86
CA ARG A 44 -0.42 0.19 19.07
C ARG A 44 0.62 -0.43 19.99
N GLU A 45 0.21 -0.70 21.21
CA GLU A 45 1.05 -1.40 22.18
C GLU A 45 1.14 -2.87 21.79
N ASN A 46 2.35 -3.34 21.46
CA ASN A 46 2.60 -4.73 21.05
C ASN A 46 4.00 -5.17 21.47
N ALA A 47 4.08 -5.83 22.60
CA ALA A 47 5.32 -6.34 23.20
C ALA A 47 5.72 -7.73 22.68
N ALA A 48 5.10 -8.25 21.61
CA ALA A 48 5.43 -9.57 21.05
C ALA A 48 6.88 -9.68 20.60
N THR A 49 7.51 -8.55 20.24
CA THR A 49 8.94 -8.46 19.91
C THR A 49 9.53 -7.17 20.48
N PRO A 50 10.82 -7.15 20.88
CA PRO A 50 11.47 -5.95 21.42
C PRO A 50 11.85 -4.94 20.32
N VAL A 51 10.91 -4.65 19.41
CA VAL A 51 11.07 -3.76 18.26
C VAL A 51 9.96 -2.72 18.27
N VAL A 52 10.32 -1.47 17.97
CA VAL A 52 9.37 -0.39 17.72
C VAL A 52 9.49 0.08 16.27
N ALA A 53 8.37 0.34 15.67
CA ALA A 53 8.27 0.92 14.34
C ALA A 53 7.44 2.20 14.36
N ALA A 54 7.87 3.18 13.58
CA ALA A 54 7.16 4.43 13.35
C ALA A 54 6.90 4.59 11.85
N SER A 55 5.66 4.87 11.48
CA SER A 55 5.24 5.26 10.13
C SER A 55 4.62 6.65 10.21
N LEU A 56 5.35 7.66 9.74
CA LEU A 56 4.85 9.02 9.62
C LEU A 56 4.32 9.22 8.21
N PHE A 57 3.01 9.37 8.09
CA PHE A 57 2.34 9.70 6.84
C PHE A 57 2.03 11.18 6.77
N VAL A 58 2.22 11.75 5.60
CA VAL A 58 1.73 13.09 5.25
C VAL A 58 0.71 12.93 4.14
N ARG A 59 -0.44 13.60 4.26
CA ARG A 59 -1.42 13.68 3.16
C ARG A 59 -0.87 14.56 2.04
N MET A 60 0.04 13.96 1.28
CA MET A 60 0.81 14.52 0.16
C MET A 60 1.21 13.38 -0.75
N GLY A 61 1.08 13.53 -2.06
CA GLY A 61 1.45 12.51 -3.04
C GLY A 61 1.11 12.98 -4.45
N SER A 62 1.20 12.10 -5.45
CA SER A 62 0.97 12.50 -6.84
C SER A 62 -0.45 13.03 -7.12
N ARG A 63 -1.40 12.77 -6.22
CA ARG A 63 -2.76 13.33 -6.24
C ARG A 63 -2.78 14.86 -6.16
N TRP A 64 -1.86 15.47 -5.43
CA TRP A 64 -1.76 16.93 -5.26
C TRP A 64 -0.80 17.60 -6.23
N GLU A 65 -0.25 16.84 -7.16
CA GLU A 65 0.63 17.34 -8.19
C GLU A 65 -0.15 17.84 -9.42
N THR A 66 0.49 18.70 -10.18
CA THR A 66 0.03 19.18 -11.48
C THR A 66 0.92 18.61 -12.58
N GLU A 67 0.59 18.86 -13.85
CA GLU A 67 1.48 18.49 -14.96
C GLU A 67 2.86 19.18 -14.87
N ASP A 68 2.91 20.39 -14.28
CA ASP A 68 4.14 21.19 -14.18
C ASP A 68 5.10 20.74 -13.08
N ASN A 69 4.60 20.04 -12.05
CA ASN A 69 5.41 19.56 -10.93
C ASN A 69 5.29 18.05 -10.68
N ALA A 70 4.84 17.30 -11.68
CA ALA A 70 4.66 15.85 -11.57
C ALA A 70 5.98 15.15 -11.18
N GLY A 71 5.95 14.43 -10.05
CA GLY A 71 7.10 13.75 -9.45
C GLY A 71 7.73 14.49 -8.28
N ILE A 72 7.27 15.71 -7.95
CA ILE A 72 7.86 16.52 -6.87
C ILE A 72 7.76 15.84 -5.51
N SER A 73 6.64 15.17 -5.22
CA SER A 73 6.48 14.45 -3.95
C SER A 73 7.47 13.32 -3.81
N HIS A 74 7.71 12.57 -4.88
CA HIS A 74 8.69 11.49 -4.89
C HIS A 74 10.12 12.04 -4.73
N LEU A 75 10.49 13.06 -5.50
CA LEU A 75 11.80 13.71 -5.41
C LEU A 75 12.04 14.26 -4.00
N LEU A 76 11.06 14.93 -3.40
CA LEU A 76 11.16 15.43 -2.04
C LEU A 76 11.49 14.31 -1.05
N GLN A 77 10.78 13.17 -1.11
CA GLN A 77 11.03 12.04 -0.20
C GLN A 77 12.46 11.49 -0.33
N GLN A 78 13.01 11.40 -1.53
CA GLN A 78 14.39 10.93 -1.74
C GLN A 78 15.41 11.90 -1.14
N VAL A 79 15.18 13.21 -1.31
CA VAL A 79 16.12 14.23 -0.85
C VAL A 79 16.03 14.52 0.65
N MET A 80 14.88 14.29 1.30
CA MET A 80 14.71 14.54 2.75
C MET A 80 15.69 13.75 3.63
N LEU A 81 16.13 12.58 3.18
CA LEU A 81 17.12 11.75 3.89
C LEU A 81 18.59 12.16 3.63
N LYS A 82 18.82 13.18 2.80
CA LYS A 82 20.18 13.64 2.42
C LYS A 82 20.74 14.71 3.35
N GLY A 83 20.02 15.07 4.41
CA GLY A 83 20.48 15.97 5.45
C GLY A 83 19.35 16.72 6.13
N THR A 84 19.56 17.02 7.39
CA THR A 84 18.70 17.87 8.23
C THR A 84 19.51 19.05 8.77
N ALA A 85 18.84 19.95 9.48
CA ALA A 85 19.54 21.06 10.16
C ALA A 85 20.54 20.58 11.23
N THR A 86 20.44 19.32 11.68
CA THR A 86 21.28 18.79 12.78
C THR A 86 22.07 17.55 12.41
N ARG A 87 21.84 16.94 11.24
CA ARG A 87 22.48 15.70 10.81
C ARG A 87 22.78 15.72 9.30
N SER A 88 23.95 15.28 8.92
CA SER A 88 24.29 14.92 7.54
C SER A 88 23.57 13.63 7.11
N ALA A 89 23.59 13.31 5.82
CA ALA A 89 23.07 12.05 5.28
C ALA A 89 23.71 10.81 5.95
N LEU A 90 25.03 10.86 6.17
CA LEU A 90 25.76 9.77 6.82
C LEU A 90 25.31 9.62 8.29
N GLU A 91 25.20 10.71 9.04
CA GLU A 91 24.75 10.67 10.45
C GLU A 91 23.29 10.20 10.58
N ILE A 92 22.42 10.49 9.61
CA ILE A 92 21.06 9.93 9.54
C ILE A 92 21.12 8.41 9.40
N ALA A 93 21.93 7.91 8.46
CA ALA A 93 22.09 6.48 8.22
C ALA A 93 22.72 5.77 9.42
N GLU A 94 23.85 6.27 9.93
CA GLU A 94 24.55 5.73 11.12
C GLU A 94 23.65 5.73 12.36
N THR A 95 22.86 6.80 12.57
CA THR A 95 21.90 6.86 13.67
C THR A 95 20.86 5.75 13.51
N ALA A 96 20.22 5.61 12.33
CA ALA A 96 19.20 4.62 12.09
C ALA A 96 19.73 3.17 12.26
N GLU A 97 20.91 2.89 11.73
CA GLU A 97 21.58 1.58 11.86
C GLU A 97 22.01 1.31 13.31
N GLY A 98 22.54 2.31 14.01
CA GLY A 98 22.93 2.22 15.42
C GLY A 98 21.75 1.96 16.36
N LEU A 99 20.52 2.29 15.96
CA LEU A 99 19.29 1.94 16.68
C LEU A 99 18.89 0.46 16.50
N GLY A 100 19.59 -0.29 15.66
CA GLY A 100 19.27 -1.66 15.31
C GLY A 100 18.15 -1.80 14.28
N GLY A 101 17.98 -0.79 13.43
CA GLY A 101 16.93 -0.75 12.41
C GLY A 101 17.31 0.06 11.18
N GLY A 102 16.40 0.90 10.70
CA GLY A 102 16.62 1.73 9.53
C GLY A 102 15.56 2.81 9.38
N ILE A 103 15.81 3.74 8.45
CA ILE A 103 14.88 4.78 8.04
C ILE A 103 14.77 4.81 6.53
N SER A 104 13.57 5.05 6.01
CA SER A 104 13.31 5.22 4.59
C SER A 104 12.19 6.21 4.36
N ALA A 105 12.16 6.83 3.18
CA ALA A 105 11.10 7.73 2.78
C ALA A 105 10.60 7.37 1.38
N SER A 106 9.30 7.52 1.15
CA SER A 106 8.65 7.20 -0.12
C SER A 106 7.39 8.04 -0.34
N ALA A 107 6.95 8.15 -1.59
CA ALA A 107 5.68 8.77 -1.94
C ALA A 107 4.80 7.78 -2.71
N ASP A 108 3.50 7.84 -2.47
CA ASP A 108 2.45 7.15 -3.22
C ASP A 108 1.49 8.21 -3.81
N MET A 109 0.36 7.79 -4.31
CA MET A 109 -0.65 8.69 -4.86
C MET A 109 -1.34 9.51 -3.75
N ASP A 110 -1.74 8.88 -2.66
CA ASP A 110 -2.57 9.48 -1.59
C ASP A 110 -1.77 9.97 -0.38
N TYR A 111 -0.52 9.56 -0.25
CA TYR A 111 0.34 9.90 0.90
C TYR A 111 1.82 9.86 0.55
N SER A 112 2.60 10.50 1.41
CA SER A 112 4.06 10.28 1.50
C SER A 112 4.40 9.77 2.88
N GLU A 113 5.40 8.93 2.98
CA GLU A 113 5.77 8.20 4.20
C GLU A 113 7.23 8.40 4.57
N ILE A 114 7.50 8.59 5.86
CA ILE A 114 8.80 8.33 6.48
C ILE A 114 8.59 7.15 7.41
N ARG A 115 9.28 6.05 7.14
CA ARG A 115 9.21 4.82 7.92
C ARG A 115 10.52 4.56 8.61
N ALA A 116 10.47 4.23 9.92
CA ALA A 116 11.65 3.90 10.67
C ALA A 116 11.38 2.76 11.67
N THR A 117 12.41 1.98 11.96
CA THR A 117 12.36 0.88 12.94
C THR A 117 13.57 0.93 13.86
N ALA A 118 13.40 0.49 15.10
CA ALA A 118 14.47 0.38 16.07
C ALA A 118 14.20 -0.72 17.12
N LEU A 119 15.23 -1.07 17.89
CA LEU A 119 14.99 -1.83 19.11
C LEU A 119 14.18 -0.98 20.11
N ALA A 120 13.29 -1.62 20.86
CA ALA A 120 12.36 -0.94 21.77
C ALA A 120 13.04 0.04 22.71
N ARG A 121 14.20 -0.31 23.30
CA ARG A 121 14.97 0.58 24.19
C ARG A 121 15.38 1.91 23.55
N ASN A 122 15.40 2.00 22.22
CA ASN A 122 15.85 3.15 21.44
C ASN A 122 14.69 3.99 20.86
N TRP A 123 13.44 3.70 21.19
CA TRP A 123 12.27 4.30 20.57
C TRP A 123 12.22 5.83 20.64
N LYS A 124 12.77 6.44 21.71
CA LYS A 124 12.81 7.91 21.84
C LYS A 124 13.76 8.55 20.82
N THR A 125 14.91 7.92 20.57
CA THR A 125 15.86 8.37 19.54
C THR A 125 15.31 8.14 18.15
N LEU A 126 14.55 7.04 17.93
CA LEU A 126 13.83 6.79 16.68
C LEU A 126 12.86 7.93 16.37
N LEU A 127 12.02 8.34 17.33
CA LEU A 127 11.08 9.45 17.15
C LEU A 127 11.79 10.79 16.95
N ASP A 128 12.96 10.98 17.55
CA ASP A 128 13.80 12.15 17.32
C ASP A 128 14.27 12.23 15.86
N LEU A 129 14.80 11.14 15.36
CA LEU A 129 15.26 11.03 13.98
C LEU A 129 14.10 11.27 12.98
N VAL A 130 12.95 10.64 13.21
CA VAL A 130 11.75 10.83 12.35
C VAL A 130 11.27 12.29 12.36
N ALA A 131 11.24 12.93 13.54
CA ALA A 131 10.84 14.34 13.65
C ALA A 131 11.85 15.28 12.98
N ASP A 132 13.15 15.00 13.11
CA ASP A 132 14.20 15.81 12.49
C ASP A 132 14.12 15.76 10.97
N VAL A 133 14.04 14.57 10.40
CA VAL A 133 13.87 14.37 8.94
C VAL A 133 12.56 14.99 8.45
N ALA A 134 11.46 14.84 9.20
CA ALA A 134 10.17 15.36 8.77
C ALA A 134 10.09 16.89 8.81
N LEU A 135 10.65 17.53 9.82
CA LEU A 135 10.43 18.95 10.08
C LEU A 135 11.57 19.87 9.65
N ARG A 136 12.80 19.35 9.53
CA ARG A 136 14.00 20.17 9.33
C ARG A 136 14.94 19.66 8.24
N PRO A 137 14.42 19.11 7.10
CA PRO A 137 15.32 18.70 6.01
C PRO A 137 16.00 19.92 5.41
N THR A 138 17.27 19.80 5.04
CA THR A 138 18.03 20.88 4.39
C THR A 138 17.89 20.90 2.88
N LEU A 139 17.48 19.79 2.28
CA LEU A 139 17.27 19.61 0.84
C LEU A 139 18.45 20.09 0.01
N PRO A 140 19.69 19.56 0.16
CA PRO A 140 20.87 20.11 -0.49
C PRO A 140 20.77 20.10 -2.02
N ALA A 141 21.11 21.20 -2.68
CA ALA A 141 20.96 21.34 -4.14
C ALA A 141 21.70 20.26 -4.94
N ALA A 142 22.90 19.88 -4.51
CA ALA A 142 23.68 18.81 -5.17
C ALA A 142 22.96 17.44 -5.09
N GLU A 143 22.28 17.17 -3.98
CA GLU A 143 21.49 15.94 -3.79
C GLU A 143 20.22 15.96 -4.65
N ILE A 144 19.56 17.12 -4.76
CA ILE A 144 18.41 17.29 -5.66
C ILE A 144 18.80 16.93 -7.09
N ASP A 145 19.94 17.41 -7.57
CA ASP A 145 20.44 17.10 -8.91
C ASP A 145 20.80 15.62 -9.08
N GLY A 146 21.36 15.02 -8.05
CA GLY A 146 21.65 13.58 -8.00
C GLY A 146 20.38 12.72 -8.12
N GLU A 147 19.41 12.97 -7.26
CA GLU A 147 18.14 12.22 -7.23
C GLU A 147 17.29 12.49 -8.48
N ARG A 148 17.28 13.70 -9.01
CA ARG A 148 16.64 14.02 -10.31
C ARG A 148 17.20 13.15 -11.43
N ARG A 149 18.53 13.05 -11.54
CA ARG A 149 19.16 12.18 -12.55
C ARG A 149 18.79 10.70 -12.37
N ALA A 150 18.75 10.23 -11.13
CA ALA A 150 18.32 8.87 -10.82
C ALA A 150 16.85 8.63 -11.23
N MET A 151 15.94 9.56 -10.93
CA MET A 151 14.54 9.48 -11.33
C MET A 151 14.37 9.53 -12.86
N LEU A 152 15.09 10.39 -13.57
CA LEU A 152 15.07 10.44 -15.04
C LEU A 152 15.54 9.12 -15.64
N THR A 153 16.56 8.49 -15.06
CA THR A 153 17.04 7.17 -15.46
C THR A 153 15.99 6.10 -15.20
N ALA A 154 15.35 6.12 -14.02
CA ALA A 154 14.27 5.19 -13.67
C ALA A 154 13.07 5.33 -14.61
N LEU A 155 12.68 6.56 -14.99
CA LEU A 155 11.62 6.81 -15.98
C LEU A 155 11.94 6.19 -17.35
N ARG A 156 13.20 6.36 -17.84
CA ARG A 156 13.63 5.74 -19.10
C ARG A 156 13.59 4.22 -19.02
N SER A 157 14.17 3.65 -17.96
CA SER A 157 14.15 2.20 -17.73
C SER A 157 12.74 1.65 -17.67
N ARG A 158 11.81 2.38 -17.04
CA ARG A 158 10.39 2.00 -16.95
C ARG A 158 9.73 1.96 -18.33
N GLN A 159 10.04 2.92 -19.19
CA GLN A 159 9.56 2.95 -20.58
C GLN A 159 10.12 1.81 -21.44
N ASP A 160 11.28 1.29 -21.08
CA ASP A 160 11.89 0.15 -21.79
C ASP A 160 11.32 -1.21 -21.36
N GLN A 161 10.68 -1.29 -20.20
CA GLN A 161 10.09 -2.52 -19.69
C GLN A 161 8.64 -2.67 -20.16
N PRO A 162 8.26 -3.78 -20.85
CA PRO A 162 6.94 -3.95 -21.46
C PRO A 162 5.78 -3.81 -20.47
N PHE A 163 5.84 -4.52 -19.33
CA PHE A 163 4.74 -4.48 -18.36
C PHE A 163 4.58 -3.11 -17.67
N PRO A 164 5.62 -2.46 -17.12
CA PRO A 164 5.50 -1.11 -16.57
C PRO A 164 4.96 -0.08 -17.55
N LEU A 165 5.42 -0.11 -18.80
CA LEU A 165 4.93 0.80 -19.85
C LEU A 165 3.43 0.56 -20.15
N ALA A 166 3.01 -0.70 -20.29
CA ALA A 166 1.62 -1.04 -20.52
C ALA A 166 0.74 -0.65 -19.31
N LEU A 167 1.24 -0.84 -18.07
CA LEU A 167 0.55 -0.44 -16.85
C LEU A 167 0.37 1.09 -16.75
N ASP A 168 1.42 1.87 -16.97
CA ASP A 168 1.33 3.32 -16.96
C ASP A 168 0.37 3.83 -18.03
N THR A 169 0.38 3.18 -19.21
CA THR A 169 -0.54 3.52 -20.29
C THR A 169 -2.00 3.22 -19.91
N VAL A 170 -2.29 2.04 -19.38
CA VAL A 170 -3.67 1.69 -19.01
C VAL A 170 -4.18 2.56 -17.87
N MET A 171 -3.34 2.90 -16.88
CA MET A 171 -3.72 3.82 -15.79
C MET A 171 -4.03 5.22 -16.33
N SER A 172 -3.18 5.77 -17.20
CA SER A 172 -3.41 7.05 -17.84
C SER A 172 -4.71 7.07 -18.65
N ARG A 173 -5.05 5.98 -19.35
CA ARG A 173 -6.29 5.89 -20.13
C ARG A 173 -7.55 5.74 -19.28
N VAL A 174 -7.49 4.91 -18.22
CA VAL A 174 -8.62 4.71 -17.29
C VAL A 174 -8.96 5.98 -16.53
N TYR A 175 -7.93 6.67 -16.04
CA TYR A 175 -8.13 7.84 -15.20
C TYR A 175 -8.28 9.16 -15.98
N GLY A 176 -7.81 9.21 -17.25
CA GLY A 176 -7.84 10.44 -18.05
C GLY A 176 -7.14 11.59 -17.34
N ASP A 177 -7.84 12.70 -17.12
CA ASP A 177 -7.30 13.89 -16.47
C ASP A 177 -7.21 13.78 -14.95
N HIS A 178 -7.74 12.72 -14.36
CA HIS A 178 -7.65 12.51 -12.92
C HIS A 178 -6.18 12.28 -12.49
N PRO A 179 -5.72 12.86 -11.37
CA PRO A 179 -4.31 12.77 -10.92
C PRO A 179 -3.75 11.35 -10.84
N TYR A 180 -4.57 10.35 -10.56
CA TYR A 180 -4.12 8.95 -10.50
C TYR A 180 -3.69 8.36 -11.86
N GLY A 181 -3.98 9.05 -12.95
CA GLY A 181 -3.45 8.69 -14.27
C GLY A 181 -1.99 9.05 -14.48
N ARG A 182 -1.37 9.81 -13.56
CA ARG A 182 0.02 10.20 -13.64
C ARG A 182 0.93 9.21 -12.90
N PRO A 183 2.09 8.84 -13.48
CA PRO A 183 3.07 8.02 -12.77
C PRO A 183 3.59 8.73 -11.51
N ILE A 184 3.79 8.01 -10.42
CA ILE A 184 4.36 8.54 -9.16
C ILE A 184 5.77 9.10 -9.37
N LEU A 185 6.55 8.51 -10.28
CA LEU A 185 7.86 9.03 -10.68
C LEU A 185 7.78 10.37 -11.42
N GLY A 186 6.59 10.80 -11.81
CA GLY A 186 6.37 12.05 -12.49
C GLY A 186 6.63 12.00 -13.99
N ARG A 187 6.99 13.16 -14.55
CA ARG A 187 7.32 13.35 -15.98
C ARG A 187 8.67 14.03 -16.12
N ALA A 188 9.45 13.63 -17.11
CA ALA A 188 10.80 14.16 -17.34
C ALA A 188 10.80 15.71 -17.42
N ALA A 189 9.92 16.29 -18.24
CA ALA A 189 9.83 17.73 -18.41
C ALA A 189 9.46 18.50 -17.12
N ALA A 190 8.68 17.89 -16.21
CA ALA A 190 8.40 18.46 -14.91
C ALA A 190 9.59 18.36 -13.96
N LEU A 191 10.24 17.20 -13.90
CA LEU A 191 11.41 16.96 -13.05
C LEU A 191 12.57 17.90 -13.38
N GLU A 192 12.80 18.22 -14.66
CA GLU A 192 13.85 19.14 -15.10
C GLU A 192 13.65 20.57 -14.60
N ARG A 193 12.42 20.97 -14.28
CA ARG A 193 12.06 22.31 -13.79
C ARG A 193 12.04 22.44 -12.26
N ILE A 194 11.98 21.32 -11.54
CA ILE A 194 11.92 21.34 -10.07
C ILE A 194 13.29 21.76 -9.53
N ASP A 195 13.36 22.92 -8.91
CA ASP A 195 14.55 23.42 -8.23
C ASP A 195 14.43 23.31 -6.69
N HIS A 196 15.45 23.80 -5.99
CA HIS A 196 15.51 23.82 -4.53
C HIS A 196 14.32 24.58 -3.94
N ASP A 197 14.02 25.79 -4.44
CA ASP A 197 12.99 26.65 -3.86
C ASP A 197 11.59 26.04 -4.04
N THR A 198 11.36 25.41 -5.19
CA THR A 198 10.13 24.66 -5.45
C THR A 198 9.97 23.48 -4.49
N LEU A 199 11.06 22.74 -4.20
CA LEU A 199 11.02 21.65 -3.22
C LEU A 199 10.78 22.16 -1.80
N VAL A 200 11.46 23.23 -1.39
CA VAL A 200 11.24 23.87 -0.08
C VAL A 200 9.79 24.36 0.06
N ALA A 201 9.26 25.02 -0.97
CA ALA A 201 7.86 25.47 -0.97
C ALA A 201 6.89 24.29 -0.85
N HIS A 202 7.16 23.18 -1.57
CA HIS A 202 6.35 21.97 -1.51
C HIS A 202 6.40 21.32 -0.11
N HIS A 203 7.59 21.18 0.48
CA HIS A 203 7.73 20.71 1.86
C HIS A 203 6.94 21.57 2.83
N ARG A 204 7.12 22.90 2.82
CA ARG A 204 6.42 23.84 3.71
C ARG A 204 4.90 23.79 3.53
N ARG A 205 4.41 23.54 2.33
CA ARG A 205 2.98 23.42 2.04
C ARG A 205 2.34 22.20 2.68
N PHE A 206 3.05 21.08 2.73
CA PHE A 206 2.47 19.78 3.10
C PHE A 206 2.91 19.25 4.46
N TYR A 207 4.14 19.49 4.91
CA TYR A 207 4.64 19.03 6.21
C TYR A 207 4.12 19.94 7.36
N ARG A 208 2.80 19.92 7.53
CA ARG A 208 2.07 20.67 8.55
C ARG A 208 1.35 19.70 9.48
N ALA A 209 1.29 20.05 10.78
CA ALA A 209 0.74 19.16 11.81
C ALA A 209 -0.63 18.57 11.45
N PRO A 210 -1.62 19.31 10.91
CA PRO A 210 -2.94 18.76 10.58
C PRO A 210 -2.93 17.73 9.44
N ARG A 211 -1.84 17.67 8.66
CA ARG A 211 -1.66 16.69 7.57
C ARG A 211 -0.85 15.47 7.99
N ILE A 212 -0.19 15.52 9.14
CA ILE A 212 0.67 14.45 9.64
C ILE A 212 -0.15 13.44 10.44
N ILE A 213 0.04 12.18 10.10
CA ILE A 213 -0.43 11.01 10.83
C ILE A 213 0.81 10.23 11.24
N LEU A 214 1.06 10.09 12.53
CA LEU A 214 2.17 9.29 13.04
C LEU A 214 1.64 8.05 13.74
N ALA A 215 1.85 6.89 13.15
CA ALA A 215 1.57 5.61 13.77
C ALA A 215 2.84 5.00 14.37
N VAL A 216 2.74 4.51 15.59
CA VAL A 216 3.83 3.84 16.30
C VAL A 216 3.32 2.52 16.86
N SER A 217 4.03 1.43 16.56
CA SER A 217 3.69 0.10 17.08
C SER A 217 4.91 -0.57 17.68
N GLY A 218 4.76 -1.19 18.85
CA GLY A 218 5.86 -1.91 19.48
C GLY A 218 5.72 -2.04 20.99
N ASP A 219 6.82 -2.43 21.62
CA ASP A 219 6.96 -2.52 23.08
C ASP A 219 7.17 -1.12 23.68
N ILE A 220 6.06 -0.39 23.80
CA ILE A 220 5.95 1.00 24.24
C ILE A 220 4.60 1.23 24.90
N THR A 221 4.44 2.36 25.60
CA THR A 221 3.13 2.78 26.12
C THR A 221 2.60 3.99 25.35
N ALA A 222 1.30 4.00 25.09
CA ALA A 222 0.64 5.09 24.35
C ALA A 222 0.85 6.44 25.06
N ARG A 223 0.76 6.47 26.38
CA ARG A 223 0.95 7.69 27.17
C ARG A 223 2.34 8.32 26.95
N GLU A 224 3.40 7.49 26.96
CA GLU A 224 4.77 8.00 26.78
C GLU A 224 5.01 8.45 25.35
N VAL A 225 4.52 7.68 24.36
CA VAL A 225 4.64 8.04 22.93
C VAL A 225 3.94 9.37 22.65
N VAL A 226 2.69 9.55 23.13
CA VAL A 226 1.94 10.80 22.92
C VAL A 226 2.69 11.99 23.52
N ALA A 227 3.21 11.86 24.75
CA ALA A 227 3.98 12.93 25.38
C ALA A 227 5.26 13.26 24.61
N GLU A 228 5.97 12.26 24.13
CA GLU A 228 7.22 12.43 23.39
C GLU A 228 6.98 13.04 22.00
N VAL A 229 5.95 12.60 21.29
CA VAL A 229 5.55 13.16 19.99
C VAL A 229 5.10 14.62 20.17
N ALA A 230 4.26 14.93 21.17
CA ALA A 230 3.84 16.29 21.45
C ALA A 230 5.03 17.24 21.66
N ARG A 231 6.07 16.78 22.34
CA ARG A 231 7.30 17.56 22.55
C ARG A 231 8.10 17.77 21.26
N ARG A 232 8.31 16.71 20.46
CA ARG A 232 9.16 16.77 19.27
C ARG A 232 8.50 17.49 18.09
N PHE A 233 7.19 17.39 17.97
CA PHE A 233 6.40 18.04 16.94
C PHE A 233 5.75 19.36 17.37
N ALA A 234 6.16 19.93 18.52
CA ALA A 234 5.66 21.21 19.00
C ALA A 234 5.90 22.37 18.01
N GLY A 235 7.01 22.32 17.27
CA GLY A 235 7.35 23.31 16.24
C GLY A 235 6.73 23.07 14.86
N ALA A 236 5.92 22.03 14.70
CA ALA A 236 5.24 21.78 13.40
C ALA A 236 4.20 22.86 13.13
N SER A 237 4.20 23.39 11.91
CA SER A 237 3.25 24.44 11.52
C SER A 237 1.79 23.99 11.69
N THR A 238 0.97 24.87 12.29
CA THR A 238 -0.47 24.65 12.52
C THR A 238 -1.35 25.35 11.48
N GLU A 239 -0.74 26.09 10.54
CA GLU A 239 -1.51 26.79 9.52
C GLU A 239 -2.39 25.79 8.76
N GLU A 240 -3.59 26.25 8.37
CA GLU A 240 -4.47 25.44 7.52
C GLU A 240 -3.74 25.02 6.26
N SER A 241 -3.78 23.74 6.01
CA SER A 241 -3.18 23.18 4.80
C SER A 241 -3.99 23.60 3.58
N ALA A 242 -3.31 23.59 2.42
CA ALA A 242 -4.00 23.73 1.15
C ALA A 242 -5.24 22.79 1.09
N PRO A 243 -6.36 23.27 0.55
CA PRO A 243 -7.55 22.44 0.40
C PRO A 243 -7.23 21.17 -0.39
N GLU A 244 -8.07 20.16 -0.20
CA GLU A 244 -8.04 18.99 -1.07
C GLU A 244 -8.21 19.46 -2.53
N PRO A 245 -7.46 18.91 -3.48
CA PRO A 245 -7.58 19.32 -4.87
C PRO A 245 -9.00 19.01 -5.37
N LEU A 246 -9.55 19.93 -6.17
CA LEU A 246 -10.72 19.62 -6.99
C LEU A 246 -10.25 18.61 -8.05
N GLU A 247 -10.70 17.38 -7.92
CA GLU A 247 -10.34 16.33 -8.85
C GLU A 247 -11.36 16.24 -9.98
N PRO A 248 -10.91 16.17 -11.23
CA PRO A 248 -11.80 15.80 -12.33
C PRO A 248 -12.45 14.46 -12.03
N SER A 249 -13.71 14.30 -12.36
CA SER A 249 -14.37 13.01 -12.24
C SER A 249 -13.70 12.00 -13.18
N ALA A 250 -13.22 10.90 -12.64
CA ALA A 250 -12.81 9.78 -13.47
C ALA A 250 -14.09 9.17 -14.09
N ALA A 251 -14.23 9.28 -15.41
CA ALA A 251 -15.36 8.73 -16.13
C ALA A 251 -14.94 7.43 -16.84
N ALA A 252 -15.71 6.36 -16.61
CA ALA A 252 -15.47 5.09 -17.29
C ALA A 252 -15.62 5.26 -18.81
N ARG A 253 -14.57 4.98 -19.55
CA ARG A 253 -14.54 5.02 -21.02
C ARG A 253 -14.00 3.69 -21.55
N ALA A 254 -14.71 3.12 -22.51
CA ALA A 254 -14.13 2.03 -23.30
C ALA A 254 -13.01 2.63 -24.16
N ASP A 255 -11.80 2.11 -23.99
CA ASP A 255 -10.65 2.53 -24.80
C ASP A 255 -9.81 1.31 -25.18
N ARG A 256 -9.15 1.40 -26.32
CA ARG A 256 -8.22 0.38 -26.76
C ARG A 256 -6.95 1.04 -27.28
N THR A 257 -5.83 0.73 -26.67
CA THR A 257 -4.53 1.21 -27.09
C THR A 257 -3.62 0.03 -27.42
N VAL A 258 -2.99 0.09 -28.59
CA VAL A 258 -2.00 -0.89 -29.04
C VAL A 258 -0.63 -0.23 -29.04
N LEU A 259 0.29 -0.76 -28.25
CA LEU A 259 1.69 -0.32 -28.21
C LEU A 259 2.55 -1.31 -29.00
N VAL A 260 3.18 -0.84 -30.04
CA VAL A 260 4.09 -1.65 -30.85
C VAL A 260 5.52 -1.41 -30.37
N LYS A 261 6.13 -2.45 -29.78
CA LYS A 261 7.50 -2.41 -29.28
C LYS A 261 8.15 -3.78 -29.40
N PRO A 262 9.42 -3.89 -29.81
CA PRO A 262 10.15 -5.16 -29.76
C PRO A 262 10.13 -5.70 -28.34
N ALA A 263 9.56 -6.89 -28.16
CA ALA A 263 9.48 -7.55 -26.86
C ALA A 263 9.43 -9.07 -27.03
N ALA A 264 10.10 -9.80 -26.14
CA ALA A 264 10.03 -11.26 -26.13
C ALA A 264 8.66 -11.78 -25.68
N GLN A 265 7.92 -10.98 -24.91
CA GLN A 265 6.58 -11.29 -24.46
C GLN A 265 5.62 -10.15 -24.80
N ALA A 266 4.44 -10.49 -25.28
CA ALA A 266 3.34 -9.54 -25.38
C ALA A 266 2.66 -9.38 -24.00
N GLN A 267 2.18 -8.17 -23.74
CA GLN A 267 1.40 -7.83 -22.54
C GLN A 267 -0.03 -7.51 -22.94
N VAL A 268 -1.00 -8.01 -22.17
CA VAL A 268 -2.40 -7.63 -22.30
C VAL A 268 -2.90 -7.19 -20.92
N LEU A 269 -3.38 -5.96 -20.83
CA LEU A 269 -3.99 -5.40 -19.63
C LEU A 269 -5.42 -4.98 -19.94
N VAL A 270 -6.33 -5.33 -19.04
CA VAL A 270 -7.73 -4.90 -19.08
C VAL A 270 -8.07 -4.28 -17.75
N ALA A 271 -8.48 -3.03 -17.76
CA ALA A 271 -8.74 -2.25 -16.55
C ALA A 271 -10.16 -1.62 -16.57
N PHE A 272 -10.68 -1.41 -15.37
CA PHE A 272 -11.99 -0.83 -15.12
C PHE A 272 -11.91 0.14 -13.96
N LEU A 273 -12.65 1.24 -14.02
CA LEU A 273 -12.87 2.05 -12.82
C LEU A 273 -13.62 1.24 -11.77
N ALA A 274 -13.20 1.41 -10.54
CA ALA A 274 -13.71 0.70 -9.38
C ALA A 274 -13.94 1.68 -8.21
N PRO A 275 -14.68 1.30 -7.16
CA PRO A 275 -14.98 2.21 -6.06
C PRO A 275 -13.74 2.53 -5.21
N PRO A 276 -13.76 3.63 -4.43
CA PRO A 276 -12.73 3.93 -3.43
C PRO A 276 -12.79 2.96 -2.24
N THR A 277 -11.75 2.95 -1.41
CA THR A 277 -11.67 2.08 -0.22
C THR A 277 -12.82 2.29 0.78
N ALA A 278 -13.34 3.51 0.88
CA ALA A 278 -14.45 3.83 1.79
C ALA A 278 -15.82 3.35 1.28
N HIS A 279 -15.93 2.85 0.05
CA HIS A 279 -17.20 2.44 -0.52
C HIS A 279 -17.68 1.08 0.03
N PRO A 280 -18.99 0.87 0.26
CA PRO A 280 -19.53 -0.39 0.76
C PRO A 280 -19.17 -1.62 -0.11
N ASP A 281 -19.03 -1.45 -1.40
CA ASP A 281 -18.67 -2.52 -2.34
C ASP A 281 -17.17 -2.91 -2.31
N TYR A 282 -16.33 -2.15 -1.60
CA TYR A 282 -14.88 -2.40 -1.58
C TYR A 282 -14.52 -3.84 -1.20
N PRO A 283 -15.08 -4.47 -0.14
CA PRO A 283 -14.79 -5.85 0.20
C PRO A 283 -15.18 -6.85 -0.90
N ALA A 284 -16.35 -6.65 -1.53
CA ALA A 284 -16.83 -7.51 -2.61
C ALA A 284 -15.95 -7.41 -3.86
N VAL A 285 -15.49 -6.20 -4.22
CA VAL A 285 -14.53 -6.00 -5.33
C VAL A 285 -13.16 -6.62 -5.01
N LYS A 286 -12.71 -6.60 -3.75
CA LYS A 286 -11.49 -7.32 -3.32
C LYS A 286 -11.62 -8.83 -3.50
N VAL A 287 -12.76 -9.40 -3.14
CA VAL A 287 -13.05 -10.83 -3.33
C VAL A 287 -13.14 -11.16 -4.84
N LEU A 288 -13.81 -10.32 -5.63
CA LEU A 288 -13.86 -10.43 -7.09
C LEU A 288 -12.45 -10.45 -7.71
N ALA A 289 -11.60 -9.49 -7.34
CA ALA A 289 -10.23 -9.40 -7.83
C ALA A 289 -9.40 -10.65 -7.48
N THR A 290 -9.62 -11.18 -6.27
CA THR A 290 -8.96 -12.40 -5.80
C THR A 290 -9.46 -13.64 -6.52
N ALA A 291 -10.75 -13.78 -6.74
CA ALA A 291 -11.33 -14.91 -7.49
C ALA A 291 -10.84 -14.95 -8.95
N LEU A 292 -10.67 -13.78 -9.58
CA LEU A 292 -10.15 -13.69 -10.94
C LEU A 292 -8.64 -13.91 -11.01
N GLY A 293 -7.85 -13.21 -10.22
CA GLY A 293 -6.40 -13.15 -10.38
C GLY A 293 -5.58 -13.35 -9.11
N GLY A 294 -6.20 -13.80 -8.01
CA GLY A 294 -5.54 -14.03 -6.72
C GLY A 294 -4.80 -15.37 -6.67
N GLY A 295 -3.47 -15.34 -6.84
CA GLY A 295 -2.62 -16.52 -6.74
C GLY A 295 -2.87 -17.57 -7.83
N MET A 296 -2.36 -18.78 -7.60
CA MET A 296 -2.42 -19.89 -8.59
C MET A 296 -3.82 -20.56 -8.69
N ALA A 297 -4.73 -20.25 -7.79
CA ALA A 297 -6.09 -20.80 -7.82
C ALA A 297 -7.13 -19.80 -8.41
N GLY A 298 -6.70 -18.63 -8.84
CA GLY A 298 -7.55 -17.66 -9.53
C GLY A 298 -7.93 -18.13 -10.95
N ARG A 299 -9.10 -17.68 -11.46
CA ARG A 299 -9.61 -18.11 -12.77
C ARG A 299 -8.62 -17.86 -13.90
N LEU A 300 -7.98 -16.69 -13.93
CA LEU A 300 -7.02 -16.38 -14.99
C LEU A 300 -5.83 -17.33 -15.00
N PHE A 301 -5.38 -17.76 -13.82
CA PHE A 301 -4.31 -18.73 -13.74
C PHE A 301 -4.77 -20.12 -14.18
N THR A 302 -5.88 -20.62 -13.65
CA THR A 302 -6.35 -21.97 -13.91
C THR A 302 -6.90 -22.14 -15.34
N GLU A 303 -7.68 -21.18 -15.84
CA GLU A 303 -8.36 -21.30 -17.14
C GLU A 303 -7.48 -20.83 -18.30
N VAL A 304 -6.72 -19.73 -18.15
CA VAL A 304 -5.95 -19.15 -19.25
C VAL A 304 -4.53 -19.69 -19.31
N ARG A 305 -3.87 -19.82 -18.14
CA ARG A 305 -2.50 -20.32 -18.09
C ARG A 305 -2.42 -21.83 -18.09
N ASP A 306 -3.05 -22.52 -17.11
CA ASP A 306 -2.87 -23.97 -16.93
C ASP A 306 -3.62 -24.77 -18.00
N LYS A 307 -4.92 -24.50 -18.22
CA LYS A 307 -5.72 -25.30 -19.15
C LYS A 307 -5.44 -24.98 -20.60
N GLN A 308 -5.24 -23.70 -20.94
CA GLN A 308 -5.07 -23.28 -22.33
C GLN A 308 -3.61 -23.02 -22.74
N GLY A 309 -2.68 -22.95 -21.79
CA GLY A 309 -1.26 -22.68 -22.06
C GLY A 309 -1.00 -21.32 -22.69
N LEU A 310 -1.92 -20.33 -22.51
CA LEU A 310 -1.88 -19.05 -23.20
C LEU A 310 -1.09 -17.96 -22.46
N ALA A 311 -0.68 -18.17 -21.21
CA ALA A 311 0.00 -17.16 -20.42
C ALA A 311 1.19 -17.73 -19.65
N TYR A 312 2.29 -16.97 -19.60
CA TYR A 312 3.43 -17.23 -18.69
C TYR A 312 3.17 -16.63 -17.31
N SER A 313 2.60 -15.42 -17.28
CA SER A 313 2.19 -14.74 -16.08
C SER A 313 0.78 -14.20 -16.23
N THR A 314 0.02 -14.20 -15.15
CA THR A 314 -1.33 -13.63 -15.10
C THR A 314 -1.66 -13.19 -13.69
N GLY A 315 -2.52 -12.21 -13.55
CA GLY A 315 -2.98 -11.72 -12.27
C GLY A 315 -4.12 -10.72 -12.38
N GLY A 316 -4.68 -10.41 -11.23
CA GLY A 316 -5.66 -9.35 -11.05
C GLY A 316 -5.29 -8.50 -9.84
N SER A 317 -5.52 -7.20 -9.92
CA SER A 317 -5.20 -6.28 -8.83
C SER A 317 -6.27 -5.20 -8.68
N TYR A 318 -6.55 -4.85 -7.43
CA TYR A 318 -7.41 -3.75 -7.04
C TYR A 318 -6.76 -3.01 -5.87
N PRO A 319 -5.87 -2.04 -6.15
CA PRO A 319 -5.21 -1.25 -5.11
C PRO A 319 -6.21 -0.42 -4.30
N SER A 320 -5.97 -0.29 -3.00
CA SER A 320 -6.75 0.57 -2.12
C SER A 320 -6.40 2.03 -2.39
N ARG A 321 -7.41 2.88 -2.61
CA ARG A 321 -7.27 4.31 -2.91
C ARG A 321 -8.30 5.12 -2.13
N ARG A 322 -7.95 6.36 -1.81
CA ARG A 322 -8.87 7.32 -1.20
C ARG A 322 -9.93 7.80 -2.20
N GLY A 323 -9.52 8.09 -3.42
CA GLY A 323 -10.36 8.44 -4.55
C GLY A 323 -10.78 7.23 -5.38
N PRO A 324 -11.22 7.44 -6.65
CA PRO A 324 -11.65 6.37 -7.53
C PRO A 324 -10.60 5.28 -7.64
N GLY A 325 -10.99 4.02 -7.41
CA GLY A 325 -10.14 2.87 -7.57
C GLY A 325 -10.04 2.40 -9.02
N VAL A 326 -9.14 1.48 -9.28
CA VAL A 326 -9.04 0.74 -10.51
C VAL A 326 -8.89 -0.75 -10.21
N PHE A 327 -9.71 -1.57 -10.85
CA PHE A 327 -9.48 -3.01 -10.96
C PHE A 327 -8.85 -3.30 -12.32
N TYR A 328 -7.74 -4.02 -12.34
CA TYR A 328 -7.15 -4.46 -13.60
C TYR A 328 -6.71 -5.92 -13.56
N THR A 329 -6.76 -6.54 -14.71
CA THR A 329 -6.18 -7.85 -14.98
C THR A 329 -5.03 -7.70 -15.97
N GLN A 330 -4.05 -8.61 -15.85
CA GLN A 330 -2.88 -8.64 -16.70
C GLN A 330 -2.53 -10.05 -17.11
N LEU A 331 -1.92 -10.20 -18.29
CA LEU A 331 -1.22 -11.40 -18.68
C LEU A 331 -0.01 -11.09 -19.57
N GLY A 332 1.03 -11.91 -19.40
CA GLY A 332 2.18 -11.97 -20.30
C GLY A 332 2.13 -13.25 -21.11
N THR A 333 2.27 -13.16 -22.43
CA THR A 333 2.11 -14.28 -23.37
C THR A 333 3.15 -14.25 -24.48
N ALA A 334 3.27 -15.33 -25.25
CA ALA A 334 4.02 -15.32 -26.49
C ALA A 334 3.31 -14.38 -27.51
N PRO A 335 4.03 -13.58 -28.31
CA PRO A 335 3.43 -12.66 -29.27
C PRO A 335 2.38 -13.34 -30.19
N ALA A 336 2.65 -14.53 -30.69
CA ALA A 336 1.72 -15.29 -31.53
C ALA A 336 0.40 -15.68 -30.83
N ASN A 337 0.36 -15.70 -29.50
CA ASN A 337 -0.81 -16.04 -28.70
C ASN A 337 -1.60 -14.80 -28.22
N GLN A 338 -1.11 -13.58 -28.45
CA GLN A 338 -1.65 -12.35 -27.86
C GLN A 338 -3.17 -12.22 -28.05
N ALA A 339 -3.67 -12.36 -29.28
CA ALA A 339 -5.11 -12.24 -29.58
C ALA A 339 -5.93 -13.33 -28.87
N ARG A 340 -5.46 -14.58 -28.88
CA ARG A 340 -6.14 -15.69 -28.22
C ARG A 340 -6.17 -15.51 -26.69
N ALA A 341 -5.07 -15.07 -26.11
CA ALA A 341 -4.95 -14.82 -24.69
C ALA A 341 -5.85 -13.67 -24.23
N GLU A 342 -5.96 -12.61 -25.03
CA GLU A 342 -6.89 -11.52 -24.78
C GLU A 342 -8.35 -12.01 -24.80
N VAL A 343 -8.75 -12.76 -25.81
CA VAL A 343 -10.10 -13.34 -25.91
C VAL A 343 -10.39 -14.23 -24.70
N ALA A 344 -9.45 -15.07 -24.30
CA ALA A 344 -9.61 -15.94 -23.13
C ALA A 344 -9.77 -15.13 -21.83
N MET A 345 -8.97 -14.08 -21.63
CA MET A 345 -9.08 -13.18 -20.46
C MET A 345 -10.45 -12.46 -20.44
N LEU A 346 -10.85 -11.88 -21.55
CA LEU A 346 -12.17 -11.21 -21.67
C LEU A 346 -13.32 -12.19 -21.46
N GLY A 347 -13.17 -13.43 -21.89
CA GLY A 347 -14.13 -14.52 -21.66
C GLY A 347 -14.33 -14.81 -20.16
N GLU A 348 -13.26 -14.85 -19.37
CA GLU A 348 -13.35 -15.06 -17.92
C GLU A 348 -13.97 -13.84 -17.18
N LEU A 349 -13.63 -12.62 -17.61
CA LEU A 349 -14.25 -11.40 -17.11
C LEU A 349 -15.76 -11.36 -17.40
N ASP A 350 -16.18 -11.82 -18.58
CA ASP A 350 -17.60 -11.90 -18.93
C ASP A 350 -18.31 -13.07 -18.22
N ARG A 351 -17.62 -14.20 -18.03
CA ARG A 351 -18.17 -15.36 -17.30
C ARG A 351 -18.50 -15.01 -15.85
N ILE A 352 -17.61 -14.30 -15.11
CA ILE A 352 -17.88 -13.93 -13.72
C ILE A 352 -19.03 -12.91 -13.58
N ARG A 353 -19.33 -12.14 -14.63
CA ARG A 353 -20.53 -11.28 -14.71
C ARG A 353 -21.82 -12.08 -14.88
N ARG A 354 -21.77 -13.15 -15.70
CA ARG A 354 -22.95 -13.96 -16.04
C ARG A 354 -23.26 -15.04 -15.03
N GLU A 355 -22.23 -15.66 -14.47
CA GLU A 355 -22.32 -16.82 -13.60
C GLU A 355 -21.75 -16.49 -12.20
N PRO A 356 -22.48 -16.77 -11.12
CA PRO A 356 -21.93 -16.59 -9.77
C PRO A 356 -20.72 -17.52 -9.57
N VAL A 357 -19.81 -17.11 -8.70
CA VAL A 357 -18.70 -17.97 -8.25
C VAL A 357 -19.24 -19.16 -7.48
N SER A 358 -18.62 -20.32 -7.63
CA SER A 358 -19.01 -21.50 -6.84
C SER A 358 -18.71 -21.31 -5.34
N PRO A 359 -19.41 -22.02 -4.44
CA PRO A 359 -19.13 -21.94 -3.01
C PRO A 359 -17.66 -22.23 -2.66
N SER A 360 -17.03 -23.18 -3.34
CA SER A 360 -15.63 -23.54 -3.12
C SER A 360 -14.66 -22.45 -3.62
N GLU A 361 -14.97 -21.80 -4.74
CA GLU A 361 -14.21 -20.70 -5.28
C GLU A 361 -14.29 -19.46 -4.38
N LEU A 362 -15.49 -19.11 -3.91
CA LEU A 362 -15.72 -18.03 -2.97
C LEU A 362 -14.94 -18.26 -1.66
N ALA A 363 -15.04 -19.45 -1.09
CA ALA A 363 -14.33 -19.79 0.14
C ALA A 363 -12.81 -19.68 -0.01
N ARG A 364 -12.24 -20.17 -1.15
CA ARG A 364 -10.82 -20.01 -1.43
C ARG A 364 -10.39 -18.56 -1.59
N ALA A 365 -11.17 -17.77 -2.34
CA ALA A 365 -10.87 -16.35 -2.56
C ALA A 365 -10.84 -15.57 -1.24
N LYS A 366 -11.83 -15.77 -0.35
CA LYS A 366 -11.86 -15.17 0.99
C LYS A 366 -10.68 -15.62 1.84
N ALA A 367 -10.45 -16.93 1.94
CA ALA A 367 -9.36 -17.49 2.74
C ALA A 367 -7.99 -16.97 2.28
N TYR A 368 -7.75 -16.91 0.96
CA TYR A 368 -6.53 -16.37 0.40
C TYR A 368 -6.37 -14.87 0.72
N LEU A 369 -7.41 -14.07 0.49
CA LEU A 369 -7.39 -12.63 0.73
C LEU A 369 -7.12 -12.29 2.20
N LEU A 370 -7.86 -12.93 3.12
CA LEU A 370 -7.69 -12.73 4.56
C LEU A 370 -6.38 -13.31 5.08
N GLY A 371 -5.95 -14.45 4.54
CA GLY A 371 -4.66 -15.04 4.87
C GLY A 371 -3.49 -14.11 4.49
N GLN A 372 -3.50 -13.56 3.27
CA GLN A 372 -2.49 -12.58 2.84
C GLN A 372 -2.52 -11.32 3.69
N PHE A 373 -3.71 -10.80 4.00
CA PHE A 373 -3.88 -9.63 4.86
C PHE A 373 -3.33 -9.87 6.27
N GLY A 374 -3.60 -11.04 6.86
CA GLY A 374 -3.07 -11.44 8.16
C GLY A 374 -1.55 -11.63 8.14
N LEU A 375 -1.03 -12.30 7.11
CA LEU A 375 0.40 -12.52 6.94
C LEU A 375 1.18 -11.21 6.74
N ASP A 376 0.61 -10.23 6.06
CA ASP A 376 1.24 -8.94 5.87
C ASP A 376 1.31 -8.11 7.17
N ARG A 377 0.36 -8.27 8.09
CA ARG A 377 0.25 -7.55 9.37
C ARG A 377 1.04 -8.17 10.55
N ARG A 378 2.00 -9.06 10.31
CA ARG A 378 2.72 -9.78 11.37
C ARG A 378 3.76 -8.97 12.14
N THR A 379 4.24 -7.85 11.61
CA THR A 379 5.32 -7.08 12.21
C THR A 379 4.84 -5.73 12.69
N ASN A 380 5.49 -5.18 13.72
CA ASN A 380 5.22 -3.83 14.21
C ASN A 380 5.32 -2.77 13.10
N ALA A 381 6.26 -2.93 12.16
CA ALA A 381 6.40 -2.05 11.01
C ALA A 381 5.15 -2.07 10.09
N ARG A 382 4.59 -3.25 9.82
CA ARG A 382 3.38 -3.37 9.01
C ARG A 382 2.12 -2.96 9.76
N LEU A 383 2.06 -3.23 11.06
CA LEU A 383 0.95 -2.75 11.90
C LEU A 383 0.90 -1.21 11.92
N ALA A 384 2.01 -0.55 12.23
CA ALA A 384 2.10 0.91 12.18
C ALA A 384 1.76 1.48 10.79
N TRP A 385 2.23 0.82 9.74
CA TRP A 385 1.92 1.21 8.37
C TRP A 385 0.42 1.13 8.08
N TYR A 386 -0.26 0.03 8.42
CA TYR A 386 -1.70 -0.14 8.17
C TYR A 386 -2.54 0.85 8.98
N ASP A 387 -2.16 1.11 10.24
CA ASP A 387 -2.85 2.08 11.08
C ASP A 387 -2.78 3.50 10.44
N ALA A 388 -1.59 3.93 10.00
CA ALA A 388 -1.42 5.20 9.31
C ALA A 388 -2.12 5.23 7.93
N PHE A 389 -2.06 4.13 7.19
CA PHE A 389 -2.64 4.00 5.85
C PHE A 389 -4.17 4.13 5.87
N PHE A 390 -4.84 3.39 6.75
CA PHE A 390 -6.30 3.47 6.84
C PHE A 390 -6.79 4.81 7.38
N GLU A 391 -6.06 5.43 8.31
CA GLU A 391 -6.33 6.80 8.75
C GLU A 391 -6.12 7.80 7.60
N ALA A 392 -5.08 7.65 6.78
CA ALA A 392 -4.82 8.52 5.63
C ALA A 392 -5.90 8.39 4.54
N LEU A 393 -6.41 7.17 4.30
CA LEU A 393 -7.53 6.94 3.40
C LEU A 393 -8.88 7.45 3.95
N GLY A 394 -8.94 7.83 5.23
CA GLY A 394 -10.16 8.35 5.88
C GLY A 394 -11.14 7.28 6.34
N VAL A 395 -10.73 6.01 6.37
CA VAL A 395 -11.58 4.88 6.83
C VAL A 395 -11.37 4.54 8.31
N GLY A 396 -10.34 5.12 8.94
CA GLY A 396 -10.05 4.97 10.36
C GLY A 396 -9.19 3.75 10.71
N PRO A 397 -8.56 3.76 11.91
CA PRO A 397 -7.60 2.72 12.30
C PRO A 397 -8.26 1.37 12.63
N ASP A 398 -9.56 1.35 12.94
CA ASP A 398 -10.37 0.14 13.16
C ASP A 398 -10.78 -0.56 11.85
N PHE A 399 -10.48 0.04 10.71
CA PHE A 399 -10.88 -0.49 9.40
C PHE A 399 -10.36 -1.91 9.14
N ALA A 400 -9.19 -2.25 9.67
CA ALA A 400 -8.62 -3.59 9.49
C ALA A 400 -9.55 -4.71 9.95
N ASP A 401 -10.17 -4.54 11.12
CA ASP A 401 -11.05 -5.54 11.70
C ASP A 401 -12.44 -5.52 11.04
N ARG A 402 -12.97 -4.34 10.75
CA ARG A 402 -14.21 -4.18 9.96
C ARG A 402 -14.07 -4.76 8.55
N TYR A 403 -12.91 -4.59 7.93
CA TYR A 403 -12.63 -5.15 6.60
C TYR A 403 -12.63 -6.68 6.60
N ALA A 404 -12.00 -7.31 7.60
CA ALA A 404 -11.99 -8.76 7.70
C ALA A 404 -13.41 -9.32 7.84
N GLN A 405 -14.22 -8.76 8.74
CA GLN A 405 -15.63 -9.12 8.91
C GLN A 405 -16.44 -8.89 7.63
N ALA A 406 -16.24 -7.77 6.95
CA ALA A 406 -16.92 -7.46 5.70
C ALA A 406 -16.55 -8.43 4.57
N VAL A 407 -15.30 -8.85 4.47
CA VAL A 407 -14.87 -9.88 3.50
C VAL A 407 -15.50 -11.23 3.81
N GLU A 408 -15.57 -11.62 5.08
CA GLU A 408 -16.25 -12.85 5.50
C GLU A 408 -17.74 -12.86 5.16
N ALA A 409 -18.40 -11.71 5.22
CA ALA A 409 -19.81 -11.55 4.90
C ALA A 409 -20.13 -11.55 3.40
N VAL A 410 -19.15 -11.34 2.50
CA VAL A 410 -19.37 -11.29 1.04
C VAL A 410 -20.01 -12.60 0.53
N THR A 411 -21.06 -12.51 -0.25
CA THR A 411 -21.73 -13.65 -0.89
C THR A 411 -21.33 -13.81 -2.36
N ALA A 412 -21.71 -14.92 -2.98
CA ALA A 412 -21.51 -15.14 -4.43
C ALA A 412 -22.30 -14.14 -5.27
N GLU A 413 -23.49 -13.78 -4.79
CA GLU A 413 -24.36 -12.77 -5.38
C GLU A 413 -23.74 -11.38 -5.32
N ASP A 414 -23.06 -11.03 -4.22
CA ASP A 414 -22.32 -9.77 -4.11
C ASP A 414 -21.19 -9.70 -5.11
N VAL A 415 -20.40 -10.78 -5.26
CA VAL A 415 -19.32 -10.86 -6.25
C VAL A 415 -19.88 -10.67 -7.66
N GLN A 416 -20.99 -11.33 -8.00
CA GLN A 416 -21.62 -11.19 -9.30
C GLN A 416 -22.21 -9.77 -9.50
N ARG A 417 -22.84 -9.22 -8.49
CA ARG A 417 -23.39 -7.85 -8.52
C ARG A 417 -22.30 -6.83 -8.83
N VAL A 418 -21.20 -6.84 -8.08
CA VAL A 418 -20.09 -5.90 -8.31
C VAL A 418 -19.41 -6.17 -9.66
N ALA A 419 -19.32 -7.41 -10.11
CA ALA A 419 -18.84 -7.72 -11.46
C ALA A 419 -19.72 -7.09 -12.55
N ARG A 420 -21.04 -7.19 -12.43
CA ARG A 420 -22.00 -6.55 -13.34
C ARG A 420 -21.93 -5.02 -13.29
N THR A 421 -21.69 -4.45 -12.11
CA THR A 421 -21.64 -3.00 -11.91
C THR A 421 -20.36 -2.40 -12.49
N TYR A 422 -19.22 -2.98 -12.19
CA TYR A 422 -17.92 -2.35 -12.45
C TYR A 422 -17.20 -2.89 -13.69
N LEU A 423 -17.41 -4.15 -14.11
CA LEU A 423 -16.73 -4.71 -15.28
C LEU A 423 -17.50 -4.45 -16.59
N THR A 424 -17.95 -3.23 -16.82
CA THR A 424 -18.81 -2.88 -17.95
C THR A 424 -18.08 -2.15 -19.07
N THR A 425 -17.09 -1.34 -18.74
CA THR A 425 -16.47 -0.41 -19.67
C THR A 425 -14.94 -0.61 -19.62
N PRO A 426 -14.42 -1.60 -20.39
CA PRO A 426 -13.00 -1.95 -20.34
C PRO A 426 -12.12 -0.90 -21.01
N THR A 427 -11.02 -0.57 -20.37
CA THR A 427 -9.84 0.02 -21.01
C THR A 427 -8.83 -1.08 -21.26
N ILE A 428 -8.47 -1.30 -22.52
CA ILE A 428 -7.59 -2.39 -22.95
C ILE A 428 -6.29 -1.81 -23.49
N VAL A 429 -5.18 -2.29 -22.95
CA VAL A 429 -3.84 -1.98 -23.48
C VAL A 429 -3.15 -3.28 -23.83
N THR A 430 -2.71 -3.36 -25.08
CA THR A 430 -1.85 -4.45 -25.56
C THR A 430 -0.48 -3.89 -25.95
N LEU A 431 0.58 -4.61 -25.59
CA LEU A 431 1.94 -4.29 -25.99
C LEU A 431 2.61 -5.54 -26.54
N GLY A 432 3.24 -5.42 -27.71
CA GLY A 432 3.96 -6.52 -28.34
C GLY A 432 4.70 -6.08 -29.60
N PRO A 433 5.44 -6.97 -30.27
CA PRO A 433 6.02 -6.68 -31.57
C PRO A 433 4.92 -6.40 -32.60
N ALA A 434 5.29 -5.78 -33.71
CA ALA A 434 4.37 -5.64 -34.85
C ALA A 434 3.83 -7.02 -35.27
N ALA A 435 2.55 -7.10 -35.60
CA ALA A 435 2.00 -8.31 -36.19
C ALA A 435 2.79 -8.64 -37.49
N GLN A 436 3.28 -9.88 -37.56
CA GLN A 436 3.94 -10.38 -38.77
C GLN A 436 2.89 -10.75 -39.82
#